data_fa262dcb8d4040243934e7cd191e8111
#
_entry.id   fa262dcb8d4040243934e7cd191e8111
#
_cell.length_a   1.000
_cell.length_b   1.000
_cell.length_c   1.000
_cell.angle_alpha   90.00
_cell.angle_beta   90.00
_cell.angle_gamma   90.00
#
_symmetry.space_group_name_H-M   'P 1'
#
loop_
_entity.id
_entity.type
_entity.pdbx_description
1 polymer ?
#
loop_
_entity_poly.entity_id
_entity_poly.type
_entity_poly.pdbx_seq_one_letter_code
_entity_poly.pdbx_strand_id
1 'polypeptide(L)'
;MKKVLVVLVLLASAFLAKDRVFAGGIGDRGASLSKGAGTIGPEISGVGREISDRDNVRYDTESWRLLLKGSYGITDWLEVFGRFGGATIKIRGTPFDSSLGIAAGGGLKGTFLDPPGHPLRYSVGGQFLYVQADNQGGTAKWFEYDIWLGAAYKDWKNLIPYGGIVYSRVDGKLENFPAKPTLDEFRSPTAAGIFFGIDWPLSKKTNLGIEARLFSENSGTLSLMYRF
;
A
#
# COMPACT_ATOMS: atom_id res chain seq x y z
N MET A 1 -28.57 -2.04 -3.04
CA MET A 1 -27.98 -2.38 -4.34
C MET A 1 -27.46 -1.17 -5.11
N LYS A 2 -28.23 -0.10 -5.37
CA LYS A 2 -27.78 1.09 -6.18
C LYS A 2 -26.51 1.77 -5.63
N LYS A 3 -26.35 1.89 -4.29
CA LYS A 3 -25.16 2.52 -3.66
C LYS A 3 -23.87 1.70 -3.81
N VAL A 4 -23.98 0.36 -3.81
CA VAL A 4 -22.82 -0.54 -4.04
C VAL A 4 -22.36 -0.46 -5.51
N LEU A 5 -23.31 -0.32 -6.43
CA LEU A 5 -23.00 -0.19 -7.86
C LEU A 5 -22.24 1.11 -8.14
N VAL A 6 -22.58 2.22 -7.48
CA VAL A 6 -21.87 3.51 -7.63
C VAL A 6 -20.42 3.40 -7.12
N VAL A 7 -20.19 2.75 -6.01
CA VAL A 7 -18.82 2.54 -5.47
C VAL A 7 -18.03 1.60 -6.39
N LEU A 8 -18.64 0.52 -6.89
CA LEU A 8 -18.01 -0.37 -7.85
C LEU A 8 -17.73 0.32 -9.20
N VAL A 9 -18.59 1.21 -9.65
CA VAL A 9 -18.38 2.00 -10.88
C VAL A 9 -17.27 3.03 -10.67
N LEU A 10 -17.19 3.70 -9.50
CA LEU A 10 -16.10 4.61 -9.18
C LEU A 10 -14.75 3.87 -9.04
N LEU A 11 -14.75 2.69 -8.43
CA LEU A 11 -13.57 1.82 -8.38
C LEU A 11 -13.20 1.33 -9.79
N ALA A 12 -14.17 0.86 -10.58
CA ALA A 12 -13.94 0.41 -11.95
C ALA A 12 -13.48 1.55 -12.88
N SER A 13 -13.99 2.78 -12.72
CA SER A 13 -13.51 3.94 -13.50
C SER A 13 -12.09 4.35 -13.12
N ALA A 14 -11.71 4.20 -11.86
CA ALA A 14 -10.32 4.33 -11.44
C ALA A 14 -9.42 3.23 -12.05
N PHE A 15 -9.96 2.01 -12.25
CA PHE A 15 -9.27 0.89 -12.93
C PHE A 15 -9.19 1.05 -14.46
N LEU A 16 -10.12 1.75 -15.09
CA LEU A 16 -10.20 1.91 -16.55
C LEU A 16 -9.44 3.14 -17.09
N ALA A 17 -8.87 3.98 -16.23
CA ALA A 17 -7.98 5.06 -16.68
C ALA A 17 -6.74 4.43 -17.34
N LYS A 18 -6.79 4.34 -18.69
CA LYS A 18 -5.72 3.84 -19.54
C LYS A 18 -4.38 4.48 -19.16
N ASP A 19 -3.36 3.66 -19.03
CA ASP A 19 -1.92 3.97 -18.92
C ASP A 19 -1.36 4.33 -17.53
N ARG A 20 -2.06 4.06 -16.41
CA ARG A 20 -1.45 4.20 -15.09
C ARG A 20 -1.65 2.94 -14.25
N VAL A 21 -0.53 2.36 -13.85
CA VAL A 21 -0.47 1.14 -13.03
C VAL A 21 -0.93 1.44 -11.62
N PHE A 22 -1.69 0.55 -11.03
CA PHE A 22 -2.28 0.67 -9.69
C PHE A 22 -1.37 0.06 -8.63
N ALA A 23 -1.31 0.64 -7.46
CA ALA A 23 -0.26 0.32 -6.54
C ALA A 23 -0.54 0.41 -5.04
N GLY A 24 0.25 -0.32 -4.29
CA GLY A 24 0.63 -0.31 -2.90
C GLY A 24 -0.39 0.04 -1.82
N GLY A 25 -1.13 -0.93 -1.31
CA GLY A 25 -2.03 -0.74 -0.17
C GLY A 25 -1.38 -1.01 1.18
N ILE A 26 -1.94 -0.43 2.23
CA ILE A 26 -1.64 -0.79 3.61
C ILE A 26 -2.64 -1.82 4.12
N GLY A 27 -3.49 -2.39 3.28
CA GLY A 27 -4.54 -3.37 3.55
C GLY A 27 -5.03 -3.50 5.00
N ASP A 28 -6.31 -3.79 5.20
CA ASP A 28 -6.92 -4.04 6.52
C ASP A 28 -6.95 -2.81 7.46
N ARG A 29 -7.16 -1.61 6.89
CA ARG A 29 -7.30 -0.38 7.70
C ARG A 29 -8.68 -0.23 8.32
N GLY A 30 -9.70 -0.80 7.71
CA GLY A 30 -11.07 -0.77 8.20
C GLY A 30 -11.30 -1.68 9.39
N ALA A 31 -10.68 -2.86 9.41
CA ALA A 31 -10.77 -3.78 10.53
C ALA A 31 -9.79 -3.41 11.67
N SER A 32 -10.11 -3.82 12.88
CA SER A 32 -9.22 -3.74 14.05
C SER A 32 -9.11 -5.13 14.67
N LEU A 33 -7.90 -5.49 15.07
CA LEU A 33 -7.64 -6.73 15.77
C LEU A 33 -7.76 -6.48 17.28
N SER A 34 -8.48 -7.34 17.97
CA SER A 34 -8.46 -7.39 19.43
C SER A 34 -7.14 -7.97 19.91
N LYS A 35 -6.80 -7.73 21.16
CA LYS A 35 -5.63 -8.31 21.83
C LYS A 35 -5.59 -9.82 21.63
N GLY A 36 -4.46 -10.34 21.16
CA GLY A 36 -4.21 -11.76 20.95
C GLY A 36 -4.78 -12.32 19.64
N ALA A 37 -5.55 -11.56 18.87
CA ALA A 37 -6.00 -11.98 17.54
C ALA A 37 -4.91 -11.76 16.50
N GLY A 38 -4.81 -12.69 15.54
CA GLY A 38 -3.90 -12.55 14.43
C GLY A 38 -4.60 -12.67 13.07
N THR A 39 -3.98 -12.12 12.03
CA THR A 39 -4.35 -12.37 10.64
C THR A 39 -3.14 -12.69 9.80
N ILE A 40 -3.34 -13.47 8.75
CA ILE A 40 -2.31 -13.77 7.75
C ILE A 40 -2.97 -13.90 6.38
N GLY A 41 -2.30 -13.44 5.33
CA GLY A 41 -2.81 -13.61 3.97
C GLY A 41 -2.00 -12.92 2.89
N PRO A 42 -2.25 -13.27 1.62
CA PRO A 42 -1.61 -12.66 0.47
C PRO A 42 -2.15 -11.24 0.21
N GLU A 43 -1.25 -10.42 -0.30
CA GLU A 43 -1.51 -9.07 -0.77
C GLU A 43 -0.87 -8.88 -2.15
N ILE A 44 -1.66 -8.45 -3.14
CA ILE A 44 -1.18 -8.11 -4.47
C ILE A 44 -1.38 -6.63 -4.66
N SER A 45 -0.35 -5.96 -5.13
CA SER A 45 -0.42 -4.53 -5.43
C SER A 45 0.44 -4.17 -6.63
N GLY A 46 -0.03 -3.21 -7.42
CA GLY A 46 0.75 -2.56 -8.45
C GLY A 46 1.04 -1.09 -8.07
N VAL A 47 2.22 -0.48 -8.24
CA VAL A 47 2.66 0.87 -7.80
C VAL A 47 3.09 1.74 -8.96
N GLY A 48 2.44 2.88 -9.19
CA GLY A 48 2.92 3.97 -10.05
C GLY A 48 3.30 5.19 -9.20
N ARG A 49 4.55 5.62 -9.29
CA ARG A 49 5.07 6.74 -8.51
C ARG A 49 6.07 7.55 -9.30
N GLU A 50 6.05 8.86 -9.14
CA GLU A 50 7.09 9.73 -9.63
C GLU A 50 8.28 9.74 -8.66
N ILE A 51 9.49 9.61 -9.19
CA ILE A 51 10.74 9.82 -8.47
C ILE A 51 11.54 10.93 -9.14
N SER A 52 12.38 11.61 -8.41
CA SER A 52 13.37 12.56 -8.94
C SER A 52 14.77 12.12 -8.59
N ASP A 53 15.70 12.28 -9.55
CA ASP A 53 17.10 12.05 -9.35
C ASP A 53 17.79 13.24 -8.64
N ARG A 54 19.13 13.17 -8.50
CA ARG A 54 19.94 14.20 -7.89
C ARG A 54 19.84 15.55 -8.60
N ASP A 55 19.61 15.56 -9.91
CA ASP A 55 19.48 16.77 -10.74
C ASP A 55 18.03 17.28 -10.82
N ASN A 56 17.10 16.69 -10.02
CA ASN A 56 15.67 16.94 -10.02
C ASN A 56 14.97 16.59 -11.34
N VAL A 57 15.56 15.73 -12.17
CA VAL A 57 14.88 15.14 -13.31
C VAL A 57 13.88 14.09 -12.81
N ARG A 58 12.66 14.15 -13.33
CA ARG A 58 11.55 13.30 -12.89
C ARG A 58 11.41 12.07 -13.78
N TYR A 59 11.13 10.94 -13.16
CA TYR A 59 10.90 9.66 -13.80
C TYR A 59 9.66 9.00 -13.20
N ASP A 60 8.81 8.46 -14.07
CA ASP A 60 7.72 7.59 -13.63
C ASP A 60 8.25 6.19 -13.33
N THR A 61 7.84 5.63 -12.21
CA THR A 61 8.17 4.26 -11.83
C THR A 61 6.93 3.40 -11.74
N GLU A 62 7.10 2.11 -12.00
CA GLU A 62 6.09 1.07 -11.84
C GLU A 62 6.67 -0.07 -11.01
N SER A 63 5.85 -0.63 -10.13
CA SER A 63 6.23 -1.77 -9.30
C SER A 63 5.02 -2.69 -9.12
N TRP A 64 5.16 -3.97 -9.39
CA TRP A 64 4.20 -5.00 -9.01
C TRP A 64 4.73 -5.75 -7.80
N ARG A 65 3.85 -6.00 -6.83
CA ARG A 65 4.21 -6.61 -5.55
C ARG A 65 3.27 -7.76 -5.25
N LEU A 66 3.84 -8.88 -4.81
CA LEU A 66 3.13 -10.03 -4.25
C LEU A 66 3.72 -10.30 -2.88
N LEU A 67 2.98 -9.98 -1.83
CA LEU A 67 3.44 -10.05 -0.46
C LEU A 67 2.57 -10.99 0.37
N LEU A 68 3.16 -11.66 1.34
CA LEU A 68 2.47 -12.27 2.46
C LEU A 68 2.47 -11.26 3.61
N LYS A 69 1.30 -10.90 4.10
CA LYS A 69 1.14 -10.01 5.26
C LYS A 69 0.69 -10.83 6.46
N GLY A 70 1.28 -10.56 7.62
CA GLY A 70 0.83 -11.07 8.91
C GLY A 70 0.62 -9.89 9.87
N SER A 71 -0.49 -9.91 10.63
CA SER A 71 -0.79 -8.88 11.65
C SER A 71 -1.13 -9.54 12.97
N TYR A 72 -0.85 -8.83 14.07
CA TYR A 72 -1.14 -9.29 15.44
C TYR A 72 -1.56 -8.13 16.33
N GLY A 73 -2.68 -8.29 17.05
CA GLY A 73 -3.17 -7.34 18.05
C GLY A 73 -2.40 -7.46 19.36
N ILE A 74 -1.54 -6.49 19.65
CA ILE A 74 -0.78 -6.43 20.91
C ILE A 74 -1.71 -6.01 22.06
N THR A 75 -2.57 -5.04 21.78
CA THR A 75 -3.65 -4.59 22.66
C THR A 75 -4.93 -4.46 21.85
N ASP A 76 -6.04 -4.08 22.47
CA ASP A 76 -7.30 -3.83 21.74
C ASP A 76 -7.26 -2.57 20.84
N TRP A 77 -6.21 -1.75 20.98
CA TRP A 77 -6.02 -0.55 20.19
C TRP A 77 -4.71 -0.50 19.39
N LEU A 78 -3.76 -1.43 19.62
CA LEU A 78 -2.46 -1.46 18.97
C LEU A 78 -2.24 -2.78 18.24
N GLU A 79 -1.98 -2.69 16.95
CA GLU A 79 -1.67 -3.78 16.03
C GLU A 79 -0.27 -3.59 15.44
N VAL A 80 0.50 -4.67 15.37
CA VAL A 80 1.77 -4.76 14.62
C VAL A 80 1.56 -5.64 13.41
N PHE A 81 2.23 -5.32 12.30
CA PHE A 81 2.19 -6.17 11.10
C PHE A 81 3.54 -6.25 10.41
N GLY A 82 3.76 -7.37 9.73
CA GLY A 82 4.91 -7.60 8.85
C GLY A 82 4.46 -7.99 7.46
N ARG A 83 5.34 -7.77 6.48
CA ARG A 83 5.16 -8.13 5.08
C ARG A 83 6.44 -8.69 4.51
N PHE A 84 6.32 -9.73 3.69
CA PHE A 84 7.45 -10.32 2.99
C PHE A 84 6.99 -10.90 1.66
N GLY A 85 7.81 -10.79 0.62
CA GLY A 85 7.49 -11.36 -0.69
C GLY A 85 8.38 -10.85 -1.80
N GLY A 86 7.81 -10.75 -3.00
CA GLY A 86 8.48 -10.29 -4.19
C GLY A 86 7.92 -8.97 -4.72
N ALA A 87 8.79 -8.20 -5.39
CA ALA A 87 8.41 -7.00 -6.10
C ALA A 87 9.24 -6.80 -7.37
N THR A 88 8.68 -6.12 -8.37
CA THR A 88 9.41 -5.64 -9.54
C THR A 88 9.57 -4.13 -9.46
N ILE A 89 10.56 -3.57 -10.14
CA ILE A 89 10.75 -2.13 -10.32
C ILE A 89 11.04 -1.86 -11.79
N LYS A 90 10.28 -0.96 -12.39
CA LYS A 90 10.51 -0.42 -13.72
C LYS A 90 10.61 1.09 -13.65
N ILE A 91 11.63 1.69 -14.27
CA ILE A 91 11.82 3.14 -14.34
C ILE A 91 11.59 3.55 -15.80
N ARG A 92 10.47 4.20 -16.08
CA ARG A 92 10.10 4.63 -17.42
C ARG A 92 11.10 5.65 -17.98
N GLY A 93 11.37 5.58 -19.27
CA GLY A 93 12.37 6.44 -19.93
C GLY A 93 13.83 6.01 -19.67
N THR A 94 14.01 4.87 -19.03
CA THR A 94 15.32 4.21 -18.86
C THR A 94 15.23 2.74 -19.28
N PRO A 95 16.34 2.07 -19.57
CA PRO A 95 16.36 0.62 -19.81
C PRO A 95 16.23 -0.23 -18.53
N PHE A 96 15.95 0.38 -17.36
CA PHE A 96 15.79 -0.36 -16.11
C PHE A 96 14.39 -0.96 -16.00
N ASP A 97 14.30 -2.27 -16.14
CA ASP A 97 13.11 -3.10 -15.96
C ASP A 97 13.55 -4.36 -15.21
N SER A 98 13.28 -4.44 -13.91
CA SER A 98 13.82 -5.50 -13.07
C SER A 98 13.06 -6.82 -13.22
N SER A 99 13.77 -7.92 -12.95
CA SER A 99 13.16 -9.20 -12.61
C SER A 99 12.45 -9.08 -11.22
N LEU A 100 11.79 -10.16 -10.80
CA LEU A 100 11.20 -10.24 -9.47
C LEU A 100 12.31 -10.21 -8.40
N GLY A 101 12.33 -9.16 -7.61
CA GLY A 101 13.21 -8.98 -6.48
C GLY A 101 12.54 -9.31 -5.15
N ILE A 102 13.20 -8.96 -4.05
CA ILE A 102 12.74 -9.19 -2.69
C ILE A 102 12.09 -7.92 -2.13
N ALA A 103 10.99 -8.09 -1.41
CA ALA A 103 10.34 -7.03 -0.65
C ALA A 103 10.08 -7.48 0.79
N ALA A 104 10.44 -6.64 1.76
CA ALA A 104 10.23 -6.89 3.18
C ALA A 104 9.93 -5.60 3.94
N GLY A 105 9.02 -5.65 4.88
CA GLY A 105 8.64 -4.47 5.65
C GLY A 105 7.70 -4.79 6.80
N GLY A 106 7.22 -3.73 7.44
CA GLY A 106 6.28 -3.86 8.53
C GLY A 106 5.82 -2.51 9.04
N GLY A 107 4.99 -2.52 10.07
CA GLY A 107 4.45 -1.30 10.64
C GLY A 107 3.59 -1.53 11.86
N LEU A 108 3.01 -0.42 12.29
CA LEU A 108 2.12 -0.34 13.45
C LEU A 108 0.82 0.38 13.05
N LYS A 109 -0.29 -0.03 13.65
CA LYS A 109 -1.57 0.64 13.54
C LYS A 109 -2.16 0.82 14.94
N GLY A 110 -2.50 2.05 15.27
CA GLY A 110 -3.21 2.40 16.49
C GLY A 110 -4.65 2.81 16.18
N THR A 111 -5.63 2.20 16.87
CA THR A 111 -7.03 2.62 16.85
C THR A 111 -7.27 3.47 18.10
N PHE A 112 -7.36 4.78 17.96
CA PHE A 112 -7.40 5.69 19.08
C PHE A 112 -8.81 6.17 19.46
N LEU A 113 -9.79 5.96 18.57
CA LEU A 113 -11.19 6.29 18.83
C LEU A 113 -12.09 5.24 18.16
N ASP A 114 -12.73 4.42 18.96
CA ASP A 114 -13.72 3.41 18.56
C ASP A 114 -14.87 3.31 19.58
N PRO A 115 -15.65 4.41 19.78
CA PRO A 115 -16.66 4.44 20.84
C PRO A 115 -17.79 3.46 20.53
N PRO A 116 -18.32 2.74 21.53
CA PRO A 116 -19.49 1.88 21.39
C PRO A 116 -20.69 2.66 20.83
N GLY A 117 -21.38 2.07 19.84
CA GLY A 117 -22.56 2.67 19.21
C GLY A 117 -22.26 3.83 18.24
N HIS A 118 -21.01 4.23 18.08
CA HIS A 118 -20.64 5.21 17.06
C HIS A 118 -20.25 4.52 15.75
N PRO A 119 -20.72 5.01 14.60
CA PRO A 119 -20.49 4.33 13.32
C PRO A 119 -19.05 4.46 12.81
N LEU A 120 -18.28 5.44 13.29
CA LEU A 120 -16.93 5.71 12.84
C LEU A 120 -15.89 5.18 13.84
N ARG A 121 -14.81 4.63 13.28
CA ARG A 121 -13.58 4.28 13.97
C ARG A 121 -12.44 5.08 13.36
N TYR A 122 -11.56 5.63 14.19
CA TYR A 122 -10.40 6.39 13.75
C TYR A 122 -9.11 5.65 14.09
N SER A 123 -8.16 5.68 13.17
CA SER A 123 -6.87 5.01 13.33
C SER A 123 -5.74 5.83 12.73
N VAL A 124 -4.56 5.65 13.30
CA VAL A 124 -3.29 6.19 12.82
C VAL A 124 -2.32 5.04 12.67
N GLY A 125 -1.38 5.14 11.74
CA GLY A 125 -0.35 4.13 11.61
C GLY A 125 0.84 4.60 10.82
N GLY A 126 1.87 3.77 10.85
CA GLY A 126 3.08 3.95 10.09
C GLY A 126 3.62 2.61 9.62
N GLN A 127 4.29 2.63 8.49
CA GLN A 127 4.93 1.44 7.92
C GLN A 127 6.19 1.81 7.16
N PHE A 128 7.03 0.82 6.96
CA PHE A 128 8.13 0.85 6.02
C PHE A 128 8.09 -0.37 5.10
N LEU A 129 8.67 -0.23 3.92
CA LEU A 129 8.87 -1.33 2.98
C LEU A 129 10.22 -1.13 2.30
N TYR A 130 11.07 -2.14 2.37
CA TYR A 130 12.30 -2.24 1.60
C TYR A 130 12.06 -3.13 0.39
N VAL A 131 12.50 -2.69 -0.78
CA VAL A 131 12.48 -3.46 -2.02
C VAL A 131 13.88 -3.45 -2.62
N GLN A 132 14.36 -4.61 -3.03
CA GLN A 132 15.57 -4.75 -3.83
C GLN A 132 15.25 -5.59 -5.06
N ALA A 133 15.55 -5.07 -6.22
CA ALA A 133 15.31 -5.76 -7.48
C ALA A 133 16.45 -5.52 -8.48
N ASP A 134 16.84 -6.58 -9.16
CA ASP A 134 17.98 -6.58 -10.05
C ASP A 134 17.54 -6.67 -11.52
N ASN A 135 18.36 -6.07 -12.37
CA ASN A 135 18.28 -6.26 -13.80
C ASN A 135 19.71 -6.47 -14.35
N GLN A 136 19.86 -6.82 -15.65
CA GLN A 136 21.16 -7.09 -16.28
C GLN A 136 22.17 -5.91 -16.23
N GLY A 137 21.71 -4.71 -15.88
CA GLY A 137 22.54 -3.50 -15.85
C GLY A 137 22.68 -2.85 -14.49
N GLY A 138 22.04 -3.38 -13.43
CA GLY A 138 22.15 -2.77 -12.10
C GLY A 138 21.16 -3.30 -11.08
N THR A 139 21.28 -2.80 -9.84
CA THR A 139 20.44 -3.14 -8.71
C THR A 139 19.71 -1.89 -8.21
N ALA A 140 18.37 -1.91 -8.20
CA ALA A 140 17.57 -0.88 -7.54
C ALA A 140 17.31 -1.27 -6.07
N LYS A 141 17.63 -0.37 -5.16
CA LYS A 141 17.29 -0.45 -3.74
C LYS A 141 16.33 0.68 -3.41
N TRP A 142 15.20 0.34 -2.86
CA TRP A 142 14.06 1.23 -2.64
C TRP A 142 13.62 1.10 -1.19
N PHE A 143 13.58 2.20 -0.48
CA PHE A 143 13.06 2.28 0.88
C PHE A 143 11.86 3.22 0.91
N GLU A 144 10.70 2.70 1.30
CA GLU A 144 9.43 3.41 1.37
C GLU A 144 8.96 3.48 2.82
N TYR A 145 8.50 4.63 3.24
CA TYR A 145 7.85 4.80 4.54
C TYR A 145 6.61 5.67 4.42
N ASP A 146 5.58 5.25 5.14
CA ASP A 146 4.29 5.89 5.19
C ASP A 146 3.89 6.19 6.62
N ILE A 147 3.23 7.34 6.80
CA ILE A 147 2.45 7.66 8.00
C ILE A 147 1.04 8.04 7.54
N TRP A 148 0.02 7.54 8.20
CA TRP A 148 -1.34 7.76 7.76
C TRP A 148 -2.31 7.99 8.93
N LEU A 149 -3.39 8.74 8.64
CA LEU A 149 -4.53 8.96 9.51
C LEU A 149 -5.79 8.61 8.72
N GLY A 150 -6.67 7.81 9.30
CA GLY A 150 -7.86 7.33 8.60
C GLY A 150 -9.07 7.14 9.49
N ALA A 151 -10.22 7.03 8.84
CA ALA A 151 -11.50 6.68 9.44
C ALA A 151 -12.15 5.52 8.68
N ALA A 152 -12.82 4.64 9.42
CA ALA A 152 -13.60 3.52 8.89
C ALA A 152 -15.05 3.61 9.38
N TYR A 153 -16.01 3.30 8.51
CA TYR A 153 -17.43 3.29 8.83
C TYR A 153 -17.92 1.86 9.08
N LYS A 154 -18.34 1.54 10.33
CA LYS A 154 -18.65 0.18 10.81
C LYS A 154 -20.08 -0.30 10.53
N ASP A 155 -21.02 0.61 10.34
CA ASP A 155 -22.45 0.29 10.33
C ASP A 155 -22.99 -0.17 8.95
N TRP A 156 -22.15 -0.31 7.97
CA TRP A 156 -22.53 -0.89 6.69
C TRP A 156 -22.53 -2.44 6.81
N LYS A 157 -23.71 -3.04 6.67
CA LYS A 157 -23.82 -4.50 6.69
C LYS A 157 -22.87 -5.13 5.67
N ASN A 158 -21.97 -5.96 6.14
CA ASN A 158 -21.01 -6.73 5.33
C ASN A 158 -19.94 -5.93 4.56
N LEU A 159 -19.78 -4.64 4.81
CA LEU A 159 -18.71 -3.82 4.21
C LEU A 159 -18.21 -2.79 5.21
N ILE A 160 -16.93 -2.56 5.25
CA ILE A 160 -16.31 -1.54 6.08
C ILE A 160 -15.55 -0.58 5.15
N PRO A 161 -16.22 0.46 4.59
CA PRO A 161 -15.50 1.46 3.83
C PRO A 161 -14.62 2.29 4.75
N TYR A 162 -13.47 2.66 4.26
CA TYR A 162 -12.50 3.47 4.99
C TYR A 162 -11.76 4.42 4.04
N GLY A 163 -11.15 5.44 4.62
CA GLY A 163 -10.32 6.37 3.89
C GLY A 163 -9.58 7.32 4.80
N GLY A 164 -8.70 8.11 4.22
CA GLY A 164 -7.90 9.05 4.98
C GLY A 164 -6.81 9.73 4.18
N ILE A 165 -5.86 10.31 4.91
CA ILE A 165 -4.69 10.97 4.38
C ILE A 165 -3.45 10.13 4.67
N VAL A 166 -2.46 10.21 3.78
CA VAL A 166 -1.19 9.53 3.91
C VAL A 166 -0.05 10.49 3.55
N TYR A 167 1.00 10.44 4.35
CA TYR A 167 2.32 10.93 4.00
C TYR A 167 3.15 9.72 3.60
N SER A 168 3.61 9.68 2.34
CA SER A 168 4.36 8.57 1.78
C SER A 168 5.59 9.08 1.08
N ARG A 169 6.75 8.55 1.45
CA ARG A 169 8.01 8.93 0.85
C ARG A 169 8.82 7.71 0.45
N VAL A 170 9.53 7.85 -0.67
CA VAL A 170 10.51 6.89 -1.14
C VAL A 170 11.86 7.56 -1.21
N ASP A 171 12.85 6.87 -0.67
CA ASP A 171 14.26 7.14 -0.90
C ASP A 171 14.90 5.86 -1.46
N GLY A 172 15.71 5.98 -2.49
CA GLY A 172 16.30 4.82 -3.13
C GLY A 172 17.57 5.14 -3.90
N LYS A 173 18.18 4.09 -4.41
CA LYS A 173 19.39 4.19 -5.23
C LYS A 173 19.42 3.12 -6.30
N LEU A 174 20.08 3.43 -7.39
CA LEU A 174 20.32 2.53 -8.50
C LEU A 174 21.85 2.29 -8.61
N GLU A 175 22.29 1.12 -8.17
CA GLU A 175 23.70 0.74 -8.16
C GLU A 175 24.09 0.09 -9.48
N ASN A 176 25.33 0.35 -9.94
CA ASN A 176 25.93 -0.28 -11.14
C ASN A 176 25.10 -0.05 -12.42
N PHE A 177 24.51 1.13 -12.59
CA PHE A 177 23.68 1.45 -13.75
C PHE A 177 24.30 2.59 -14.59
N PRO A 178 25.24 2.28 -15.49
CA PRO A 178 26.03 3.29 -16.23
C PRO A 178 25.20 4.12 -17.21
N ALA A 179 24.03 3.63 -17.65
CA ALA A 179 23.17 4.34 -18.60
C ALA A 179 22.57 5.66 -18.05
N LYS A 180 22.49 5.81 -16.72
CA LYS A 180 21.95 6.98 -16.03
C LYS A 180 22.65 7.18 -14.69
N PRO A 181 23.88 7.73 -14.65
CA PRO A 181 24.63 7.88 -13.42
C PRO A 181 23.99 8.86 -12.41
N THR A 182 23.09 9.76 -12.85
CA THR A 182 22.38 10.69 -11.96
C THR A 182 21.29 10.02 -11.13
N LEU A 183 20.86 8.78 -11.50
CA LEU A 183 19.93 7.95 -10.75
C LEU A 183 20.61 7.12 -9.64
N ASP A 184 21.89 7.37 -9.34
CA ASP A 184 22.57 6.73 -8.20
C ASP A 184 21.83 6.95 -6.89
N GLU A 185 21.15 8.11 -6.72
CA GLU A 185 20.20 8.40 -5.65
C GLU A 185 18.91 9.01 -6.22
N PHE A 186 17.78 8.60 -5.70
CA PHE A 186 16.48 9.15 -6.08
C PHE A 186 15.53 9.23 -4.89
N ARG A 187 14.52 10.10 -5.00
CA ARG A 187 13.47 10.29 -3.98
C ARG A 187 12.12 10.64 -4.61
N SER A 188 11.03 10.40 -3.88
CA SER A 188 9.72 10.86 -4.33
C SER A 188 9.57 12.38 -4.13
N PRO A 189 9.19 13.15 -5.15
CA PRO A 189 8.98 14.60 -5.05
C PRO A 189 7.69 14.95 -4.29
N THR A 190 6.65 14.13 -4.42
CA THR A 190 5.35 14.32 -3.77
C THR A 190 5.16 13.29 -2.66
N ALA A 191 4.88 13.75 -1.45
CA ALA A 191 4.75 12.89 -0.28
C ALA A 191 3.32 12.80 0.27
N ALA A 192 2.47 13.82 0.07
CA ALA A 192 1.10 13.84 0.58
C ALA A 192 0.14 13.18 -0.40
N GLY A 193 -0.78 12.36 0.11
CA GLY A 193 -1.80 11.68 -0.66
C GLY A 193 -3.04 11.37 0.15
N ILE A 194 -4.01 10.80 -0.53
CA ILE A 194 -5.22 10.25 0.08
C ILE A 194 -5.30 8.76 -0.22
N PHE A 195 -6.00 8.03 0.63
CA PHE A 195 -6.36 6.65 0.39
C PHE A 195 -7.83 6.41 0.70
N PHE A 196 -8.39 5.40 0.05
CA PHE A 196 -9.72 4.90 0.33
C PHE A 196 -9.80 3.42 -0.02
N GLY A 197 -10.68 2.72 0.67
CA GLY A 197 -10.82 1.29 0.46
C GLY A 197 -12.07 0.72 1.09
N ILE A 198 -12.21 -0.58 0.95
CA ILE A 198 -13.29 -1.36 1.50
C ILE A 198 -12.72 -2.66 2.05
N ASP A 199 -13.05 -2.97 3.29
CA ASP A 199 -12.88 -4.30 3.86
C ASP A 199 -14.21 -5.04 3.79
N TRP A 200 -14.19 -6.23 3.18
CA TRP A 200 -15.35 -7.09 3.01
C TRP A 200 -15.16 -8.38 3.81
N PRO A 201 -15.81 -8.53 4.99
CA PRO A 201 -15.84 -9.78 5.71
C PRO A 201 -16.60 -10.86 4.93
N LEU A 202 -15.89 -11.75 4.26
CA LEU A 202 -16.46 -12.87 3.50
C LEU A 202 -17.00 -13.95 4.45
N SER A 203 -16.35 -14.09 5.62
CA SER A 203 -16.76 -14.99 6.70
C SER A 203 -16.31 -14.44 8.05
N LYS A 204 -16.58 -15.16 9.15
CA LYS A 204 -16.06 -14.80 10.50
C LYS A 204 -14.55 -14.80 10.57
N LYS A 205 -13.87 -15.50 9.64
CA LYS A 205 -12.41 -15.68 9.64
C LYS A 205 -11.71 -15.13 8.40
N THR A 206 -12.45 -14.74 7.37
CA THR A 206 -11.85 -14.33 6.10
C THR A 206 -12.33 -12.95 5.71
N ASN A 207 -11.39 -12.06 5.40
CA ASN A 207 -11.64 -10.69 4.97
C ASN A 207 -10.98 -10.43 3.61
N LEU A 208 -11.71 -9.79 2.70
CA LEU A 208 -11.19 -9.30 1.42
C LEU A 208 -11.04 -7.79 1.53
N GLY A 209 -9.84 -7.27 1.33
CA GLY A 209 -9.55 -5.85 1.32
C GLY A 209 -9.26 -5.36 -0.10
N ILE A 210 -9.81 -4.20 -0.44
CA ILE A 210 -9.50 -3.46 -1.66
C ILE A 210 -9.15 -2.03 -1.24
N GLU A 211 -8.01 -1.52 -1.67
CA GLU A 211 -7.56 -0.15 -1.37
C GLU A 211 -7.05 0.54 -2.63
N ALA A 212 -7.26 1.83 -2.74
CA ALA A 212 -6.64 2.70 -3.73
C ALA A 212 -6.02 3.92 -3.04
N ARG A 213 -4.93 4.45 -3.61
CA ARG A 213 -4.28 5.69 -3.19
C ARG A 213 -4.08 6.62 -4.35
N LEU A 214 -4.08 7.91 -4.09
CA LEU A 214 -3.91 8.96 -5.08
C LEU A 214 -2.97 10.04 -4.57
N PHE A 215 -2.33 10.76 -5.49
CA PHE A 215 -1.45 11.92 -5.34
C PHE A 215 -0.01 11.60 -4.95
N SER A 216 0.29 11.07 -3.76
CA SER A 216 1.67 10.65 -3.41
C SER A 216 2.16 9.51 -4.29
N GLU A 217 1.23 8.70 -4.70
CA GLU A 217 1.35 7.60 -5.64
C GLU A 217 -0.04 7.30 -6.23
N ASN A 218 -0.10 6.62 -7.36
CA ASN A 218 -1.34 6.08 -7.89
C ASN A 218 -1.36 4.58 -7.61
N SER A 219 -2.27 4.11 -6.75
CA SER A 219 -2.16 2.78 -6.18
C SER A 219 -3.46 2.00 -6.02
N GLY A 220 -3.41 0.66 -6.24
CA GLY A 220 -4.49 -0.28 -5.92
C GLY A 220 -3.95 -1.57 -5.31
N THR A 221 -4.59 -2.04 -4.25
CA THR A 221 -4.23 -3.26 -3.53
C THR A 221 -5.43 -4.15 -3.39
N LEU A 222 -5.19 -5.44 -3.55
CA LEU A 222 -6.11 -6.51 -3.21
C LEU A 222 -5.46 -7.37 -2.13
N SER A 223 -6.17 -7.64 -1.04
CA SER A 223 -5.70 -8.51 0.03
C SER A 223 -6.77 -9.51 0.44
N LEU A 224 -6.35 -10.73 0.80
CA LEU A 224 -7.22 -11.77 1.34
C LEU A 224 -6.63 -12.24 2.66
N MET A 225 -7.26 -11.85 3.78
CA MET A 225 -6.74 -12.10 5.11
C MET A 225 -7.54 -13.18 5.85
N TYR A 226 -6.84 -14.12 6.46
CA TYR A 226 -7.42 -15.15 7.33
C TYR A 226 -7.15 -14.79 8.79
N ARG A 227 -8.19 -14.79 9.64
CA ARG A 227 -8.14 -14.52 11.08
C ARG A 227 -8.10 -15.81 11.90
N PHE A 228 -7.19 -15.88 12.85
CA PHE A 228 -7.03 -17.00 13.80
C PHE A 228 -6.99 -16.53 15.25
#